data_3971c4e15e285e0ead036818a8ed6185
#
_entry.id   3971c4e15e285e0ead036818a8ed6185
#
_cell.length_a   1.000
_cell.length_b   1.000
_cell.length_c   1.000
_cell.angle_alpha   90.00
_cell.angle_beta   90.00
_cell.angle_gamma   90.00
#
_symmetry.space_group_name_H-M   'P 1'
#
loop_
_entity.id
_entity.type
_entity.pdbx_description
1 polymer ?
#
loop_
_entity_poly.entity_id
_entity_poly.type
_entity_poly.pdbx_seq_one_letter_code
_entity_poly.pdbx_strand_id
1 'polypeptide(L)'
;MRSQSQRRRTRGAVLGVLTALLTALGGLALTAPPAAADGPGVGTPWVVTVGDSYISGEAGRWAGSSNASTSYADALGPTAYYDNAAGTGEQINRCHRSRSAEAFVGGGVSGLNLACSGARTATFTDGNGYFKPGLDFYEDGAGRIGQAKALQQFAAGHNVTMVVVAIGGNDFNFGSIVQTCVSDFLSSPSWFKNYCNDDSSVTSNFTSANVAAVKSRIATAYQNVRTAMRNAGYADGAWTMLVQNYPSPLPRSTGIRYGESGYARQNTGGCGFWNADLNWANDTALPTINSTVVGAVSTAGIANSRTLDLSAAFNGRRLCESTVGLYEEKGLTSWTQAGAVDKTEWVNQIRTVSTVSGPYFVQESLHPNYWAQMATRSCVRQAYNGGTPRSGACSISGTGLLNGEPRMTLR
;
A
#
# COMPACT_ATOMS: atom_id res chain seq x y z
N MET A 1 -44.78 -18.27 -59.45
CA MET A 1 -45.00 -19.57 -60.07
C MET A 1 -44.94 -20.66 -59.01
N ARG A 2 -46.09 -21.24 -58.74
CA ARG A 2 -46.38 -22.67 -58.52
C ARG A 2 -45.44 -23.40 -57.52
N SER A 3 -45.88 -24.25 -56.57
CA SER A 3 -47.18 -24.87 -56.26
C SER A 3 -46.95 -25.83 -55.10
N GLN A 4 -47.84 -25.75 -54.14
CA GLN A 4 -48.44 -26.78 -53.28
C GLN A 4 -47.95 -28.25 -53.42
N SER A 5 -47.81 -29.00 -52.28
CA SER A 5 -48.83 -30.00 -52.03
C SER A 5 -48.74 -30.61 -50.62
N GLN A 6 -49.91 -30.63 -49.99
CA GLN A 6 -50.22 -31.39 -48.75
C GLN A 6 -50.28 -32.89 -49.04
N ARG A 7 -50.01 -33.73 -48.03
CA ARG A 7 -50.83 -34.94 -47.80
C ARG A 7 -50.91 -35.29 -46.31
N ARG A 8 -52.15 -35.38 -45.86
CA ARG A 8 -52.62 -36.00 -44.61
C ARG A 8 -52.66 -37.52 -44.76
N ARG A 9 -52.58 -38.27 -43.63
CA ARG A 9 -53.42 -39.42 -43.22
C ARG A 9 -52.82 -40.01 -41.96
N THR A 10 -53.46 -40.04 -40.84
CA THR A 10 -54.59 -40.65 -40.18
C THR A 10 -54.23 -41.92 -39.38
N ARG A 11 -54.52 -41.81 -38.09
CA ARG A 11 -55.13 -42.78 -37.14
C ARG A 11 -54.38 -44.06 -36.76
N GLY A 12 -54.27 -44.26 -35.46
CA GLY A 12 -54.12 -45.56 -34.78
C GLY A 12 -54.04 -45.34 -33.26
N ALA A 13 -55.22 -45.38 -32.61
CA ALA A 13 -55.31 -45.42 -31.17
C ALA A 13 -55.11 -46.85 -30.67
N VAL A 14 -54.24 -47.04 -29.68
CA VAL A 14 -54.21 -48.25 -28.87
C VAL A 14 -54.21 -47.83 -27.39
N LEU A 15 -55.31 -48.19 -26.74
CA LEU A 15 -55.51 -48.07 -25.30
C LEU A 15 -54.62 -49.12 -24.60
N GLY A 16 -53.74 -48.72 -23.76
CA GLY A 16 -53.00 -49.59 -22.83
C GLY A 16 -53.06 -48.99 -21.43
N VAL A 17 -53.93 -49.57 -20.59
CA VAL A 17 -54.01 -49.31 -19.18
C VAL A 17 -52.82 -49.95 -18.50
N LEU A 18 -51.90 -49.17 -17.95
CA LEU A 18 -50.88 -49.64 -17.01
C LEU A 18 -50.99 -48.84 -15.71
N THR A 19 -51.34 -49.54 -14.66
CA THR A 19 -51.42 -49.12 -13.29
C THR A 19 -50.08 -48.56 -12.81
N ALA A 20 -50.04 -47.27 -12.46
CA ALA A 20 -48.87 -46.65 -11.84
C ALA A 20 -48.94 -46.79 -10.32
N LEU A 21 -48.05 -47.59 -9.74
CA LEU A 21 -47.71 -47.51 -8.31
C LEU A 21 -46.94 -46.22 -8.08
N LEU A 22 -47.55 -45.26 -7.42
CA LEU A 22 -46.85 -44.09 -6.85
C LEU A 22 -46.13 -44.54 -5.58
N THR A 23 -44.85 -44.80 -5.65
CA THR A 23 -43.95 -44.76 -4.50
C THR A 23 -43.61 -43.31 -4.20
N ALA A 24 -44.23 -42.78 -3.15
CA ALA A 24 -43.87 -41.47 -2.56
C ALA A 24 -42.49 -41.61 -1.87
N LEU A 25 -41.42 -41.35 -2.60
CA LEU A 25 -40.13 -41.01 -2.01
C LEU A 25 -40.23 -39.54 -1.55
N GLY A 26 -40.55 -39.37 -0.26
CA GLY A 26 -40.37 -38.09 0.41
C GLY A 26 -38.92 -37.69 0.41
N GLY A 27 -38.52 -36.88 -0.57
CA GLY A 27 -37.24 -36.21 -0.59
C GLY A 27 -37.16 -35.27 0.61
N LEU A 28 -36.43 -35.66 1.66
CA LEU A 28 -35.91 -34.72 2.65
C LEU A 28 -35.00 -33.76 1.89
N ALA A 29 -35.53 -32.62 1.46
CA ALA A 29 -34.74 -31.49 1.11
C ALA A 29 -33.95 -31.07 2.36
N LEU A 30 -32.70 -31.52 2.45
CA LEU A 30 -31.74 -30.94 3.37
C LEU A 30 -31.61 -29.48 2.93
N THR A 31 -32.40 -28.61 3.54
CA THR A 31 -32.15 -27.16 3.46
C THR A 31 -30.79 -26.95 4.08
N ALA A 32 -29.78 -26.67 3.24
CA ALA A 32 -28.51 -26.21 3.75
C ALA A 32 -28.81 -25.02 4.69
N PRO A 33 -28.25 -25.00 5.89
CA PRO A 33 -28.42 -23.84 6.76
C PRO A 33 -28.04 -22.59 5.96
N PRO A 34 -28.79 -21.49 6.09
CA PRO A 34 -28.41 -20.25 5.46
C PRO A 34 -26.98 -19.99 5.85
N ALA A 35 -26.10 -19.70 4.85
CA ALA A 35 -24.74 -19.29 5.14
C ALA A 35 -24.82 -18.18 6.16
N ALA A 36 -24.15 -18.35 7.31
CA ALA A 36 -24.12 -17.30 8.32
C ALA A 36 -23.63 -16.02 7.63
N ALA A 37 -24.37 -14.94 7.77
CA ALA A 37 -23.95 -13.65 7.22
C ALA A 37 -22.59 -13.32 7.83
N ASP A 38 -21.64 -12.88 6.98
CA ASP A 38 -20.33 -12.40 7.45
C ASP A 38 -20.57 -11.26 8.46
N GLY A 39 -19.72 -11.21 9.49
CA GLY A 39 -19.83 -10.19 10.54
C GLY A 39 -18.69 -10.31 11.54
N PRO A 40 -18.74 -9.56 12.64
CA PRO A 40 -17.69 -9.62 13.66
C PRO A 40 -17.43 -11.06 14.14
N GLY A 41 -16.21 -11.58 13.84
CA GLY A 41 -15.78 -12.92 14.24
C GLY A 41 -16.38 -14.08 13.44
N VAL A 42 -17.16 -13.84 12.39
CA VAL A 42 -17.81 -14.88 11.58
C VAL A 42 -17.52 -14.67 10.10
N GLY A 43 -17.22 -15.75 9.38
CA GLY A 43 -16.97 -15.73 7.95
C GLY A 43 -15.48 -15.64 7.58
N THR A 44 -15.22 -15.30 6.33
CA THR A 44 -13.84 -15.19 5.80
C THR A 44 -13.06 -14.12 6.55
N PRO A 45 -11.84 -14.43 7.06
CA PRO A 45 -11.02 -13.42 7.72
C PRO A 45 -10.58 -12.32 6.76
N TRP A 46 -10.56 -11.08 7.23
CA TRP A 46 -10.10 -9.92 6.48
C TRP A 46 -8.90 -9.25 7.15
N VAL A 47 -7.97 -8.83 6.31
CA VAL A 47 -6.93 -7.85 6.64
C VAL A 47 -7.30 -6.52 5.99
N VAL A 48 -7.40 -5.47 6.80
CA VAL A 48 -7.73 -4.12 6.33
C VAL A 48 -6.53 -3.21 6.54
N THR A 49 -6.12 -2.47 5.50
CA THR A 49 -5.06 -1.46 5.61
C THR A 49 -5.64 -0.07 5.68
N VAL A 50 -5.09 0.76 6.57
CA VAL A 50 -5.40 2.18 6.73
C VAL A 50 -4.11 2.97 6.88
N GLY A 51 -4.08 4.20 6.39
CA GLY A 51 -2.90 5.04 6.52
C GLY A 51 -2.64 5.90 5.30
N ASP A 52 -1.36 6.12 5.02
CA ASP A 52 -0.89 7.03 3.98
C ASP A 52 -0.43 6.31 2.69
N SER A 53 0.42 6.98 1.91
CA SER A 53 0.88 6.52 0.60
C SER A 53 1.74 5.25 0.64
N TYR A 54 2.51 5.04 1.71
CA TYR A 54 3.39 3.87 1.82
C TYR A 54 2.62 2.56 1.94
N ILE A 55 1.39 2.62 2.48
CA ILE A 55 0.50 1.47 2.64
C ILE A 55 -0.63 1.45 1.59
N SER A 56 -0.95 2.60 0.94
CA SER A 56 -1.97 2.64 -0.12
C SER A 56 -1.56 1.88 -1.37
N GLY A 57 -0.26 1.73 -1.62
CA GLY A 57 0.28 1.17 -2.84
C GLY A 57 0.65 2.22 -3.87
N GLU A 58 0.88 3.49 -3.44
CA GLU A 58 1.45 4.53 -4.28
C GLU A 58 2.72 4.01 -4.96
N ALA A 59 2.92 4.32 -6.25
CA ALA A 59 3.96 3.78 -7.11
C ALA A 59 3.89 2.26 -7.39
N GLY A 60 2.95 1.55 -6.83
CA GLY A 60 2.80 0.09 -6.98
C GLY A 60 2.48 -0.39 -8.40
N ARG A 61 2.30 0.51 -9.37
CA ARG A 61 2.24 0.20 -10.80
C ARG A 61 3.57 -0.31 -11.33
N TRP A 62 4.69 0.25 -10.86
CA TRP A 62 6.01 0.17 -11.47
C TRP A 62 6.91 -0.84 -10.76
N ALA A 63 7.48 -1.77 -11.49
CA ALA A 63 8.40 -2.78 -10.96
C ALA A 63 9.87 -2.37 -11.19
N GLY A 64 10.31 -1.30 -10.57
CA GLY A 64 11.62 -0.69 -10.78
C GLY A 64 11.54 0.62 -11.55
N SER A 65 12.68 1.15 -12.00
CA SER A 65 12.79 2.42 -12.70
C SER A 65 13.55 2.28 -14.01
N SER A 66 13.10 3.00 -15.06
CA SER A 66 13.78 3.08 -16.36
C SER A 66 13.61 4.47 -16.96
N ASN A 67 14.68 4.98 -17.57
CA ASN A 67 14.67 6.19 -18.40
C ASN A 67 14.63 5.85 -19.90
N ALA A 68 14.89 4.59 -20.28
CA ALA A 68 14.87 4.14 -21.67
C ALA A 68 13.45 3.83 -22.17
N SER A 69 12.65 3.11 -21.36
CA SER A 69 11.26 2.80 -21.69
C SER A 69 10.45 2.50 -20.44
N THR A 70 9.27 3.13 -20.33
CA THR A 70 8.32 2.85 -19.25
C THR A 70 7.80 1.42 -19.28
N SER A 71 7.74 0.78 -20.47
CA SER A 71 7.29 -0.60 -20.61
C SER A 71 8.18 -1.61 -19.91
N TYR A 72 9.44 -1.27 -19.63
CA TYR A 72 10.35 -2.16 -18.90
C TYR A 72 9.90 -2.38 -17.46
N ALA A 73 9.30 -1.37 -16.84
CA ALA A 73 8.89 -1.36 -15.45
C ALA A 73 7.36 -1.44 -15.23
N ASP A 74 6.52 -1.31 -16.26
CA ASP A 74 5.07 -1.24 -16.12
C ASP A 74 4.45 -2.61 -15.82
N ALA A 75 4.32 -2.95 -14.53
CA ALA A 75 3.82 -4.25 -14.09
C ALA A 75 2.29 -4.35 -14.05
N LEU A 76 1.58 -3.27 -13.75
CA LEU A 76 0.13 -3.30 -13.55
C LEU A 76 -0.66 -2.52 -14.60
N GLY A 77 0.02 -1.78 -15.49
CA GLY A 77 -0.61 -1.00 -16.52
C GLY A 77 -1.38 0.24 -16.00
N PRO A 78 -2.09 0.93 -16.90
CA PRO A 78 -2.77 2.19 -16.57
C PRO A 78 -3.94 2.07 -15.59
N THR A 79 -4.40 0.85 -15.31
CA THR A 79 -5.50 0.56 -14.36
C THR A 79 -5.00 0.13 -12.98
N ALA A 80 -3.72 0.37 -12.66
CA ALA A 80 -3.08 -0.06 -11.42
C ALA A 80 -3.81 0.40 -10.15
N TYR A 81 -4.41 1.59 -10.22
CA TYR A 81 -5.09 2.25 -9.10
C TYR A 81 -6.62 2.25 -9.22
N TYR A 82 -7.20 1.47 -10.15
CA TYR A 82 -8.65 1.37 -10.28
C TYR A 82 -9.20 0.47 -9.18
N ASP A 83 -9.80 1.09 -8.16
CA ASP A 83 -10.32 0.42 -6.95
C ASP A 83 -11.82 0.64 -6.72
N ASN A 84 -12.51 1.37 -7.63
CA ASN A 84 -13.97 1.48 -7.56
C ASN A 84 -14.65 0.13 -7.91
N ALA A 85 -15.89 -0.04 -7.49
CA ALA A 85 -16.63 -1.29 -7.68
C ALA A 85 -16.75 -1.72 -9.16
N ALA A 86 -16.69 -0.78 -10.10
CA ALA A 86 -16.75 -1.05 -11.53
C ALA A 86 -15.36 -1.36 -12.13
N GLY A 87 -14.26 -1.17 -11.41
CA GLY A 87 -12.91 -1.32 -11.94
C GLY A 87 -12.53 -0.32 -13.04
N THR A 88 -13.19 0.85 -13.08
CA THR A 88 -13.05 1.85 -14.15
C THR A 88 -12.35 3.13 -13.71
N GLY A 89 -11.98 3.24 -12.44
CA GLY A 89 -11.31 4.42 -11.88
C GLY A 89 -11.03 4.26 -10.40
N GLU A 90 -10.42 5.28 -9.82
CA GLU A 90 -10.20 5.35 -8.38
C GLU A 90 -11.52 5.66 -7.66
N GLN A 91 -11.78 5.00 -6.54
CA GLN A 91 -12.92 5.31 -5.67
C GLN A 91 -12.77 6.70 -5.05
N ILE A 92 -11.56 7.04 -4.63
CA ILE A 92 -11.19 8.39 -4.17
C ILE A 92 -10.00 8.83 -5.00
N ASN A 93 -10.20 9.87 -5.79
CA ASN A 93 -9.20 10.35 -6.72
C ASN A 93 -7.87 10.70 -6.03
N ARG A 94 -6.76 10.21 -6.59
CA ARG A 94 -5.41 10.38 -6.06
C ARG A 94 -5.14 9.74 -4.70
N CYS A 95 -5.94 8.75 -4.28
CA CYS A 95 -5.55 7.86 -3.19
C CYS A 95 -4.59 6.76 -3.64
N HIS A 96 -4.53 6.46 -4.93
CA HIS A 96 -3.62 5.50 -5.56
C HIS A 96 -3.55 4.16 -4.82
N ARG A 97 -4.71 3.54 -4.59
CA ARG A 97 -4.83 2.21 -3.99
C ARG A 97 -4.49 1.14 -5.01
N SER A 98 -3.27 0.64 -4.95
CA SER A 98 -2.80 -0.34 -5.92
C SER A 98 -3.23 -1.76 -5.58
N ARG A 99 -3.41 -2.59 -6.62
CA ARG A 99 -3.58 -4.05 -6.46
C ARG A 99 -2.32 -4.76 -5.95
N SER A 100 -1.15 -4.13 -6.03
CA SER A 100 0.08 -4.63 -5.40
C SER A 100 0.18 -4.34 -3.90
N ALA A 101 -0.69 -3.50 -3.33
CA ALA A 101 -0.65 -3.11 -1.93
C ALA A 101 -0.70 -4.31 -0.97
N GLU A 102 -0.19 -4.10 0.22
CA GLU A 102 0.05 -5.13 1.23
C GLU A 102 -1.20 -5.70 1.91
N ALA A 103 -2.39 -5.07 1.73
CA ALA A 103 -3.66 -5.61 2.22
C ALA A 103 -3.95 -7.04 1.72
N PHE A 104 -3.47 -7.39 0.53
CA PHE A 104 -3.85 -8.60 -0.19
C PHE A 104 -2.92 -9.77 0.16
N VAL A 105 -2.90 -10.18 1.42
CA VAL A 105 -1.98 -11.21 1.95
C VAL A 105 -2.22 -12.61 1.40
N GLY A 106 -3.40 -12.91 0.82
CA GLY A 106 -3.73 -14.23 0.28
C GLY A 106 -3.92 -15.32 1.34
N GLY A 107 -3.82 -16.60 0.93
CA GLY A 107 -3.90 -17.72 1.88
C GLY A 107 -5.27 -17.92 2.54
N GLY A 108 -6.36 -17.63 1.82
CA GLY A 108 -7.73 -17.71 2.35
C GLY A 108 -8.16 -16.49 3.17
N VAL A 109 -7.34 -15.43 3.18
CA VAL A 109 -7.61 -14.16 3.83
C VAL A 109 -7.95 -13.12 2.76
N SER A 110 -9.07 -12.43 2.92
CA SER A 110 -9.46 -11.31 2.07
C SER A 110 -8.75 -10.01 2.49
N GLY A 111 -8.57 -9.10 1.55
CA GLY A 111 -7.89 -7.82 1.80
C GLY A 111 -8.76 -6.63 1.41
N LEU A 112 -8.74 -5.57 2.22
CA LEU A 112 -9.31 -4.28 1.88
C LEU A 112 -8.29 -3.18 2.14
N ASN A 113 -8.08 -2.32 1.14
CA ASN A 113 -7.20 -1.17 1.25
C ASN A 113 -8.03 0.11 1.38
N LEU A 114 -8.05 0.71 2.57
CA LEU A 114 -8.71 1.99 2.85
C LEU A 114 -7.73 3.17 2.91
N ALA A 115 -6.42 2.90 2.84
CA ALA A 115 -5.38 3.92 2.90
C ALA A 115 -5.50 4.91 1.74
N CYS A 116 -4.86 6.08 1.87
CA CYS A 116 -4.88 7.10 0.83
C CYS A 116 -3.54 7.81 0.75
N SER A 117 -2.99 7.90 -0.47
CA SER A 117 -1.77 8.66 -0.71
C SER A 117 -1.92 10.13 -0.28
N GLY A 118 -0.93 10.62 0.47
CA GLY A 118 -0.92 11.95 1.07
C GLY A 118 -1.73 12.09 2.36
N ALA A 119 -2.41 11.03 2.84
CA ALA A 119 -3.20 11.10 4.06
C ALA A 119 -2.35 11.48 5.29
N ARG A 120 -2.95 12.24 6.18
CA ARG A 120 -2.48 12.60 7.52
C ARG A 120 -3.36 11.93 8.56
N THR A 121 -3.04 12.15 9.82
CA THR A 121 -3.89 11.69 10.93
C THR A 121 -5.31 12.29 10.87
N ALA A 122 -5.46 13.50 10.33
CA ALA A 122 -6.75 14.17 10.13
C ALA A 122 -7.08 14.32 8.63
N THR A 123 -8.36 14.19 8.30
CA THR A 123 -8.90 14.42 6.96
C THR A 123 -8.73 15.89 6.53
N PHE A 124 -8.37 16.09 5.27
CA PHE A 124 -8.23 17.42 4.67
C PHE A 124 -8.44 17.37 3.15
N THR A 125 -8.46 18.54 2.53
CA THR A 125 -8.35 18.70 1.09
C THR A 125 -6.98 19.31 0.78
N ASP A 126 -6.22 18.71 -0.13
CA ASP A 126 -4.88 19.18 -0.46
C ASP A 126 -4.89 20.46 -1.31
N GLY A 127 -3.71 21.06 -1.52
CA GLY A 127 -3.57 22.29 -2.28
C GLY A 127 -4.00 22.20 -3.76
N ASN A 128 -4.22 21.00 -4.29
CA ASN A 128 -4.73 20.74 -5.63
C ASN A 128 -6.24 20.43 -5.65
N GLY A 129 -6.92 20.52 -4.49
CA GLY A 129 -8.35 20.27 -4.35
C GLY A 129 -8.73 18.79 -4.20
N TYR A 130 -7.78 17.87 -4.02
CA TYR A 130 -8.08 16.45 -3.82
C TYR A 130 -8.42 16.16 -2.36
N PHE A 131 -9.52 15.43 -2.16
CA PHE A 131 -9.93 14.94 -0.86
C PHE A 131 -8.96 13.87 -0.35
N LYS A 132 -8.43 14.06 0.85
CA LYS A 132 -7.49 13.16 1.52
C LYS A 132 -8.09 12.68 2.84
N PRO A 133 -8.75 11.50 2.86
CA PRO A 133 -9.30 10.95 4.09
C PRO A 133 -8.17 10.62 5.07
N GLY A 134 -8.22 11.24 6.25
CA GLY A 134 -7.34 10.93 7.37
C GLY A 134 -7.81 9.72 8.17
N LEU A 135 -7.05 9.34 9.19
CA LEU A 135 -7.42 8.25 10.08
C LEU A 135 -8.34 8.77 11.21
N ASP A 136 -9.46 9.34 10.82
CA ASP A 136 -10.46 9.98 11.68
C ASP A 136 -11.90 9.59 11.31
N PHE A 137 -12.87 10.14 12.04
CA PHE A 137 -14.31 9.96 11.81
C PHE A 137 -14.92 11.10 10.99
N TYR A 138 -14.14 11.77 10.14
CA TYR A 138 -14.68 12.81 9.27
C TYR A 138 -15.88 12.30 8.46
N GLU A 139 -16.90 13.17 8.33
CA GLU A 139 -18.08 12.94 7.49
C GLU A 139 -18.65 14.31 7.08
N ASP A 140 -18.84 14.54 5.79
CA ASP A 140 -19.30 15.84 5.27
C ASP A 140 -20.78 15.84 4.86
N GLY A 141 -21.48 14.72 5.05
CA GLY A 141 -22.88 14.55 4.62
C GLY A 141 -23.07 14.38 3.10
N ALA A 142 -22.02 14.56 2.30
CA ALA A 142 -22.01 14.35 0.86
C ALA A 142 -21.36 13.01 0.44
N GLY A 143 -21.08 12.15 1.42
CA GLY A 143 -20.51 10.81 1.21
C GLY A 143 -19.00 10.73 1.33
N ARG A 144 -18.28 11.84 1.58
CA ARG A 144 -16.86 11.80 1.88
C ARG A 144 -16.66 11.53 3.37
N ILE A 145 -15.89 10.49 3.68
CA ILE A 145 -15.64 10.01 5.04
C ILE A 145 -14.16 9.76 5.27
N GLY A 146 -13.72 9.90 6.52
CA GLY A 146 -12.40 9.52 6.98
C GLY A 146 -12.22 8.00 7.04
N GLN A 147 -10.96 7.54 7.10
CA GLN A 147 -10.64 6.12 7.06
C GLN A 147 -11.17 5.34 8.28
N ALA A 148 -11.21 5.95 9.47
CA ALA A 148 -11.77 5.30 10.65
C ALA A 148 -13.30 5.08 10.50
N LYS A 149 -14.02 6.04 9.92
CA LYS A 149 -15.45 5.89 9.60
C LYS A 149 -15.66 4.79 8.56
N ALA A 150 -14.83 4.76 7.50
CA ALA A 150 -14.88 3.73 6.47
C ALA A 150 -14.59 2.33 7.05
N LEU A 151 -13.58 2.21 7.91
CA LEU A 151 -13.27 0.97 8.62
C LEU A 151 -14.46 0.49 9.48
N GLN A 152 -15.08 1.40 10.24
CA GLN A 152 -16.26 1.07 11.05
C GLN A 152 -17.38 0.50 10.20
N GLN A 153 -17.71 1.16 9.08
CA GLN A 153 -18.78 0.73 8.18
C GLN A 153 -18.49 -0.65 7.58
N PHE A 154 -17.26 -0.88 7.15
CA PHE A 154 -16.86 -2.17 6.58
C PHE A 154 -16.85 -3.28 7.62
N ALA A 155 -16.24 -3.05 8.78
CA ALA A 155 -16.07 -4.06 9.82
C ALA A 155 -17.39 -4.55 10.41
N ALA A 156 -18.45 -3.73 10.40
CA ALA A 156 -19.76 -4.14 10.89
C ALA A 156 -20.38 -5.34 10.15
N GLY A 157 -19.97 -5.56 8.89
CA GLY A 157 -20.47 -6.66 8.05
C GLY A 157 -19.41 -7.69 7.65
N HIS A 158 -18.19 -7.64 8.20
CA HIS A 158 -17.09 -8.51 7.77
C HIS A 158 -16.27 -8.99 8.97
N ASN A 159 -15.64 -10.16 8.85
CA ASN A 159 -14.75 -10.72 9.88
C ASN A 159 -13.34 -10.10 9.78
N VAL A 160 -13.17 -8.88 10.29
CA VAL A 160 -11.86 -8.20 10.31
C VAL A 160 -11.00 -8.73 11.44
N THR A 161 -9.96 -9.48 11.12
CA THR A 161 -9.06 -10.10 12.10
C THR A 161 -7.79 -9.30 12.35
N MET A 162 -7.38 -8.46 11.38
CA MET A 162 -6.22 -7.59 11.53
C MET A 162 -6.44 -6.26 10.79
N VAL A 163 -6.09 -5.15 11.43
CA VAL A 163 -5.99 -3.83 10.81
C VAL A 163 -4.53 -3.42 10.80
N VAL A 164 -3.96 -3.22 9.61
CA VAL A 164 -2.58 -2.75 9.43
C VAL A 164 -2.58 -1.24 9.29
N VAL A 165 -1.72 -0.56 10.02
CA VAL A 165 -1.69 0.90 10.11
C VAL A 165 -0.31 1.45 9.80
N ALA A 166 -0.21 2.35 8.82
CA ALA A 166 0.97 3.18 8.56
C ALA A 166 0.53 4.63 8.37
N ILE A 167 0.76 5.48 9.36
CA ILE A 167 0.34 6.89 9.34
C ILE A 167 1.31 7.76 10.12
N GLY A 168 1.49 9.00 9.71
CA GLY A 168 2.26 10.01 10.43
C GLY A 168 3.41 10.63 9.63
N GLY A 169 3.90 9.96 8.58
CA GLY A 169 4.95 10.54 7.72
C GLY A 169 4.56 11.91 7.15
N ASN A 170 3.32 12.06 6.70
CA ASN A 170 2.81 13.32 6.17
C ASN A 170 2.50 14.37 7.27
N ASP A 171 2.35 13.96 8.52
CA ASP A 171 2.25 14.86 9.67
C ASP A 171 3.61 15.52 10.01
N PHE A 172 4.73 14.93 9.56
CA PHE A 172 6.06 15.52 9.54
C PHE A 172 6.36 16.32 8.25
N ASN A 173 5.37 16.55 7.38
CA ASN A 173 5.53 17.23 6.09
C ASN A 173 6.55 16.56 5.14
N PHE A 174 6.58 15.22 5.14
CA PHE A 174 7.54 14.42 4.37
C PHE A 174 7.70 14.88 2.91
N GLY A 175 6.59 15.11 2.20
CA GLY A 175 6.63 15.57 0.81
C GLY A 175 7.34 16.90 0.62
N SER A 176 7.11 17.87 1.52
CA SER A 176 7.78 19.18 1.48
C SER A 176 9.27 19.06 1.77
N ILE A 177 9.65 18.18 2.72
CA ILE A 177 11.07 17.91 3.01
C ILE A 177 11.79 17.37 1.78
N VAL A 178 11.21 16.37 1.11
CA VAL A 178 11.78 15.81 -0.13
C VAL A 178 11.90 16.88 -1.21
N GLN A 179 10.87 17.71 -1.39
CA GLN A 179 10.88 18.79 -2.37
C GLN A 179 11.98 19.82 -2.07
N THR A 180 12.14 20.23 -0.82
CA THR A 180 13.22 21.16 -0.43
C THR A 180 14.58 20.56 -0.75
N CYS A 181 14.86 19.33 -0.30
CA CYS A 181 16.16 18.70 -0.54
C CYS A 181 16.51 18.55 -2.02
N VAL A 182 15.54 18.18 -2.86
CA VAL A 182 15.76 18.08 -4.32
C VAL A 182 15.98 19.47 -4.94
N SER A 183 15.23 20.48 -4.49
CA SER A 183 15.40 21.88 -4.95
C SER A 183 16.78 22.41 -4.60
N ASP A 184 17.26 22.18 -3.40
CA ASP A 184 18.57 22.62 -2.94
C ASP A 184 19.69 21.93 -3.70
N PHE A 185 19.55 20.63 -3.95
CA PHE A 185 20.49 19.89 -4.80
C PHE A 185 20.56 20.44 -6.22
N LEU A 186 19.42 20.78 -6.83
CA LEU A 186 19.36 21.27 -8.21
C LEU A 186 19.77 22.75 -8.35
N SER A 187 19.55 23.56 -7.31
CA SER A 187 19.80 25.01 -7.34
C SER A 187 21.22 25.40 -6.93
N SER A 188 22.00 24.48 -6.36
CA SER A 188 23.36 24.76 -5.87
C SER A 188 24.42 23.89 -6.54
N PRO A 189 25.61 24.44 -6.85
CA PRO A 189 26.68 23.66 -7.44
C PRO A 189 27.46 22.87 -6.39
N SER A 190 28.14 21.80 -6.81
CA SER A 190 28.85 20.90 -5.89
C SER A 190 29.99 21.54 -5.09
N TRP A 191 30.45 22.71 -5.51
CA TRP A 191 31.48 23.51 -4.81
C TRP A 191 30.90 24.54 -3.83
N PHE A 192 29.55 24.77 -3.87
CA PHE A 192 28.85 25.65 -2.95
C PHE A 192 27.42 25.06 -2.70
N LYS A 193 27.39 24.03 -1.89
CA LYS A 193 26.15 23.23 -1.66
C LYS A 193 25.22 23.96 -0.71
N ASN A 194 23.93 23.98 -1.06
CA ASN A 194 22.83 24.27 -0.16
C ASN A 194 22.30 22.95 0.40
N TYR A 195 22.18 22.81 1.70
CA TYR A 195 21.73 21.59 2.36
C TYR A 195 20.33 21.79 2.93
N CYS A 196 19.45 20.86 2.67
CA CYS A 196 18.09 20.91 3.25
C CYS A 196 18.06 20.54 4.73
N ASN A 197 19.05 19.82 5.23
CA ASN A 197 19.10 19.36 6.61
C ASN A 197 19.34 20.47 7.64
N ASP A 198 19.74 21.65 7.21
CA ASP A 198 19.90 22.85 8.06
C ASP A 198 18.84 23.93 7.79
N ASP A 199 17.98 23.73 6.79
CA ASP A 199 16.86 24.62 6.51
C ASP A 199 15.83 24.62 7.66
N SER A 200 15.40 25.80 8.05
CA SER A 200 14.38 25.96 9.09
C SER A 200 13.01 25.36 8.70
N SER A 201 12.66 25.36 7.40
CA SER A 201 11.47 24.73 6.85
C SER A 201 11.47 23.21 7.04
N VAL A 202 12.66 22.60 7.08
CA VAL A 202 12.87 21.17 7.30
C VAL A 202 13.05 20.86 8.77
N THR A 203 13.98 21.55 9.46
CA THR A 203 14.35 21.24 10.85
C THR A 203 13.25 21.53 11.85
N SER A 204 12.36 22.51 11.58
CA SER A 204 11.19 22.78 12.43
C SER A 204 10.25 21.60 12.60
N ASN A 205 10.21 20.68 11.62
CA ASN A 205 9.39 19.47 11.70
C ASN A 205 9.91 18.48 12.75
N PHE A 206 11.19 18.56 13.12
CA PHE A 206 11.88 17.63 14.03
C PHE A 206 12.19 18.22 15.41
N THR A 207 11.68 19.41 15.73
CA THR A 207 11.77 19.94 17.09
C THR A 207 11.04 19.02 18.08
N SER A 208 11.53 18.94 19.32
CA SER A 208 10.91 18.10 20.35
C SER A 208 9.43 18.41 20.57
N ALA A 209 9.04 19.68 20.47
CA ALA A 209 7.65 20.13 20.59
C ALA A 209 6.79 19.58 19.42
N ASN A 210 7.26 19.69 18.17
CA ASN A 210 6.52 19.17 17.03
C ASN A 210 6.45 17.64 17.03
N VAL A 211 7.55 16.95 17.35
CA VAL A 211 7.59 15.49 17.50
C VAL A 211 6.56 15.00 18.53
N ALA A 212 6.48 15.69 19.70
CA ALA A 212 5.49 15.37 20.74
C ALA A 212 4.05 15.60 20.25
N ALA A 213 3.81 16.69 19.51
CA ALA A 213 2.50 17.00 18.95
C ALA A 213 2.08 15.98 17.87
N VAL A 214 3.00 15.60 16.97
CA VAL A 214 2.76 14.55 15.96
C VAL A 214 2.47 13.22 16.65
N LYS A 215 3.27 12.82 17.65
CA LYS A 215 3.05 11.59 18.42
C LYS A 215 1.65 11.54 19.04
N SER A 216 1.17 12.65 19.58
CA SER A 216 -0.17 12.75 20.15
C SER A 216 -1.26 12.58 19.09
N ARG A 217 -1.10 13.21 17.91
CA ARG A 217 -2.04 13.03 16.78
C ARG A 217 -2.08 11.59 16.29
N ILE A 218 -0.92 10.94 16.14
CA ILE A 218 -0.83 9.52 15.75
C ILE A 218 -1.50 8.62 16.79
N ALA A 219 -1.28 8.87 18.09
CA ALA A 219 -1.94 8.11 19.15
C ALA A 219 -3.47 8.25 19.09
N THR A 220 -3.97 9.45 18.81
CA THR A 220 -5.41 9.68 18.58
C THR A 220 -5.91 8.91 17.35
N ALA A 221 -5.16 8.89 16.25
CA ALA A 221 -5.51 8.13 15.06
C ALA A 221 -5.59 6.62 15.35
N TYR A 222 -4.69 6.06 16.17
CA TYR A 222 -4.76 4.67 16.62
C TYR A 222 -5.98 4.41 17.50
N GLN A 223 -6.32 5.33 18.40
CA GLN A 223 -7.56 5.25 19.19
C GLN A 223 -8.80 5.31 18.31
N ASN A 224 -8.77 6.05 17.19
CA ASN A 224 -9.87 6.07 16.22
C ASN A 224 -10.05 4.70 15.55
N VAL A 225 -8.98 3.98 15.22
CA VAL A 225 -9.04 2.60 14.72
C VAL A 225 -9.75 1.70 15.75
N ARG A 226 -9.31 1.76 17.03
CA ARG A 226 -9.95 0.99 18.11
C ARG A 226 -11.44 1.34 18.26
N THR A 227 -11.77 2.62 18.22
CA THR A 227 -13.15 3.10 18.32
C THR A 227 -13.99 2.60 17.14
N ALA A 228 -13.44 2.63 15.91
CA ALA A 228 -14.09 2.12 14.73
C ALA A 228 -14.45 0.62 14.88
N MET A 229 -13.51 -0.19 15.35
CA MET A 229 -13.72 -1.62 15.57
C MET A 229 -14.74 -1.88 16.69
N ARG A 230 -14.70 -1.13 17.80
CA ARG A 230 -15.70 -1.24 18.87
C ARG A 230 -17.10 -0.86 18.39
N ASN A 231 -17.23 0.23 17.64
CA ASN A 231 -18.50 0.66 17.07
C ASN A 231 -19.06 -0.34 16.05
N ALA A 232 -18.18 -1.11 15.39
CA ALA A 232 -18.53 -2.20 14.50
C ALA A 232 -18.91 -3.49 15.23
N GLY A 233 -18.84 -3.52 16.57
CA GLY A 233 -19.24 -4.67 17.38
C GLY A 233 -18.11 -5.60 17.83
N TYR A 234 -16.83 -5.20 17.64
CA TYR A 234 -15.68 -6.00 18.06
C TYR A 234 -15.28 -5.74 19.52
N ALA A 235 -15.05 -6.81 20.28
CA ALA A 235 -14.27 -6.70 21.52
C ALA A 235 -12.79 -6.45 21.18
N ASP A 236 -12.07 -5.75 22.08
CA ASP A 236 -10.65 -5.39 21.85
C ASP A 236 -9.74 -6.60 21.58
N GLY A 237 -10.03 -7.76 22.18
CA GLY A 237 -9.23 -8.98 21.98
C GLY A 237 -9.61 -9.80 20.73
N ALA A 238 -10.63 -9.41 19.98
CA ALA A 238 -11.14 -10.18 18.85
C ALA A 238 -10.41 -9.86 17.52
N TRP A 239 -9.56 -8.88 17.50
CA TRP A 239 -8.79 -8.44 16.34
C TRP A 239 -7.41 -7.92 16.77
N THR A 240 -6.53 -7.67 15.82
CA THR A 240 -5.18 -7.14 16.11
C THR A 240 -4.91 -5.88 15.29
N MET A 241 -4.38 -4.84 15.92
CA MET A 241 -3.79 -3.69 15.23
C MET A 241 -2.31 -3.95 14.97
N LEU A 242 -1.90 -4.06 13.71
CA LEU A 242 -0.50 -4.16 13.31
C LEU A 242 -0.01 -2.78 12.87
N VAL A 243 0.83 -2.14 13.69
CA VAL A 243 1.44 -0.86 13.37
C VAL A 243 2.77 -1.10 12.69
N GLN A 244 2.94 -0.60 11.47
CA GLN A 244 4.21 -0.63 10.76
C GLN A 244 4.87 0.74 10.73
N ASN A 245 6.21 0.74 10.80
CA ASN A 245 7.03 1.92 10.55
C ASN A 245 7.42 2.01 9.07
N TYR A 246 8.19 3.05 8.70
CA TYR A 246 8.59 3.30 7.31
C TYR A 246 9.95 2.68 7.00
N PRO A 247 10.08 1.99 5.87
CA PRO A 247 11.37 1.56 5.33
C PRO A 247 12.19 2.76 4.86
N SER A 248 13.53 2.65 4.92
CA SER A 248 14.41 3.68 4.35
C SER A 248 14.33 3.66 2.81
N PRO A 249 13.92 4.78 2.18
CA PRO A 249 13.79 4.83 0.72
C PRO A 249 15.12 5.11 0.00
N LEU A 250 16.10 5.69 0.69
CA LEU A 250 17.39 6.10 0.17
C LEU A 250 18.53 5.52 1.01
N PRO A 251 19.68 5.16 0.40
CA PRO A 251 20.85 4.74 1.17
C PRO A 251 21.55 5.93 1.84
N ARG A 252 22.43 5.66 2.80
CA ARG A 252 23.42 6.64 3.23
C ARG A 252 24.35 7.00 2.05
N SER A 253 25.06 8.12 2.15
CA SER A 253 25.96 8.62 1.13
C SER A 253 27.00 7.60 0.67
N THR A 254 27.45 6.72 1.55
CA THR A 254 28.43 5.66 1.25
C THR A 254 27.87 4.54 0.37
N GLY A 255 26.54 4.41 0.32
CA GLY A 255 25.85 3.37 -0.47
C GLY A 255 25.25 3.89 -1.78
N ILE A 256 25.34 5.18 -2.09
CA ILE A 256 24.71 5.75 -3.27
C ILE A 256 25.55 5.56 -4.54
N ARG A 257 24.87 5.29 -5.67
CA ARG A 257 25.47 4.95 -6.96
C ARG A 257 26.05 6.16 -7.71
N TYR A 258 25.45 7.33 -7.55
CA TYR A 258 25.84 8.53 -8.30
C TYR A 258 26.60 9.53 -7.43
N GLY A 259 27.64 10.16 -8.02
CA GLY A 259 28.37 11.26 -7.38
C GLY A 259 27.51 12.52 -7.18
N GLU A 260 28.01 13.44 -6.38
CA GLU A 260 27.33 14.72 -6.10
C GLU A 260 27.49 15.75 -7.23
N SER A 261 28.51 15.59 -8.10
CA SER A 261 28.78 16.53 -9.19
C SER A 261 27.99 16.19 -10.45
N GLY A 262 27.67 17.22 -11.25
CA GLY A 262 27.10 17.06 -12.60
C GLY A 262 25.62 16.67 -12.62
N TYR A 263 24.92 16.70 -11.49
CA TYR A 263 23.46 16.46 -11.37
C TYR A 263 22.97 15.09 -11.86
N ALA A 264 23.86 14.14 -12.20
CA ALA A 264 23.45 12.80 -12.63
C ALA A 264 22.61 12.09 -11.56
N ARG A 265 22.87 12.39 -10.27
CA ARG A 265 22.10 11.88 -9.14
C ARG A 265 20.60 12.19 -9.28
N GLN A 266 20.21 13.38 -9.74
CA GLN A 266 18.83 13.71 -10.02
C GLN A 266 18.42 13.39 -11.46
N ASN A 267 19.20 13.84 -12.44
CA ASN A 267 18.80 13.78 -13.85
C ASN A 267 18.73 12.34 -14.39
N THR A 268 19.59 11.46 -13.89
CA THR A 268 19.59 10.03 -14.25
C THR A 268 18.94 9.18 -13.17
N GLY A 269 19.37 9.36 -11.92
CA GLY A 269 18.96 8.51 -10.81
C GLY A 269 17.61 8.88 -10.18
N GLY A 270 17.19 10.15 -10.28
CA GLY A 270 15.99 10.63 -9.59
C GLY A 270 16.12 10.63 -8.07
N CYS A 271 17.33 10.91 -7.54
CA CYS A 271 17.63 10.89 -6.11
C CYS A 271 18.51 12.07 -5.69
N GLY A 272 18.15 13.28 -6.13
CA GLY A 272 18.89 14.51 -5.95
C GLY A 272 18.96 14.98 -4.50
N PHE A 273 19.85 14.40 -3.73
CA PHE A 273 20.18 14.80 -2.35
C PHE A 273 21.68 14.94 -2.21
N TRP A 274 22.14 15.90 -1.41
CA TRP A 274 23.54 15.97 -1.01
C TRP A 274 23.89 14.84 -0.04
N ASN A 275 25.17 14.50 0.07
CA ASN A 275 25.63 13.43 0.99
C ASN A 275 25.25 13.71 2.45
N ALA A 276 25.34 14.98 2.89
CA ALA A 276 24.93 15.36 4.23
C ALA A 276 23.44 15.11 4.46
N ASP A 277 22.59 15.45 3.49
CA ASP A 277 21.14 15.25 3.56
C ASP A 277 20.77 13.75 3.58
N LEU A 278 21.45 12.92 2.76
CA LEU A 278 21.26 11.46 2.78
C LEU A 278 21.60 10.86 4.14
N ASN A 279 22.70 11.30 4.74
CA ASN A 279 23.11 10.82 6.06
C ASN A 279 22.12 11.30 7.14
N TRP A 280 21.75 12.58 7.12
CA TRP A 280 20.74 13.12 8.04
C TRP A 280 19.40 12.42 7.91
N ALA A 281 18.93 12.15 6.68
CA ALA A 281 17.67 11.43 6.44
C ALA A 281 17.68 10.03 7.08
N ASN A 282 18.81 9.31 6.99
CA ASN A 282 18.95 7.95 7.54
C ASN A 282 19.24 7.94 9.05
N ASP A 283 19.94 8.97 9.58
CA ASP A 283 20.43 8.97 10.96
C ASP A 283 19.54 9.74 11.92
N THR A 284 18.74 10.67 11.40
CA THR A 284 17.94 11.59 12.22
C THR A 284 16.46 11.57 11.80
N ALA A 285 16.14 11.92 10.53
CA ALA A 285 14.76 12.14 10.12
C ALA A 285 13.93 10.84 10.20
N LEU A 286 14.34 9.81 9.48
CA LEU A 286 13.59 8.55 9.45
C LEU A 286 13.55 7.85 10.82
N PRO A 287 14.64 7.73 11.59
CA PRO A 287 14.58 7.19 12.96
C PRO A 287 13.63 7.98 13.88
N THR A 288 13.58 9.31 13.77
CA THR A 288 12.66 10.14 14.55
C THR A 288 11.20 9.86 14.16
N ILE A 289 10.89 9.80 12.85
CA ILE A 289 9.54 9.46 12.37
C ILE A 289 9.17 8.05 12.89
N ASN A 290 10.01 7.06 12.68
CA ASN A 290 9.75 5.67 13.05
C ASN A 290 9.57 5.47 14.55
N SER A 291 10.43 6.08 15.37
CA SER A 291 10.28 6.03 16.84
C SER A 291 9.01 6.74 17.32
N THR A 292 8.59 7.81 16.64
CA THR A 292 7.34 8.52 16.95
C THR A 292 6.12 7.65 16.62
N VAL A 293 6.09 7.02 15.46
CA VAL A 293 5.02 6.11 15.02
C VAL A 293 4.88 4.91 15.97
N VAL A 294 5.98 4.22 16.24
CA VAL A 294 5.98 3.06 17.15
C VAL A 294 5.68 3.50 18.59
N GLY A 295 6.28 4.60 19.03
CA GLY A 295 6.07 5.14 20.39
C GLY A 295 4.64 5.64 20.64
N ALA A 296 3.88 5.98 19.60
CA ALA A 296 2.47 6.36 19.71
C ALA A 296 1.57 5.18 20.12
N VAL A 297 1.98 3.92 19.89
CA VAL A 297 1.24 2.73 20.29
C VAL A 297 1.05 2.67 21.81
N SER A 298 2.13 2.88 22.57
CA SER A 298 2.06 2.91 24.02
C SER A 298 1.23 4.10 24.53
N THR A 299 1.34 5.27 23.88
CA THR A 299 0.55 6.46 24.21
C THR A 299 -0.95 6.21 23.96
N ALA A 300 -1.31 5.48 22.90
CA ALA A 300 -2.69 5.13 22.58
C ALA A 300 -3.30 4.10 23.55
N GLY A 301 -2.48 3.32 24.25
CA GLY A 301 -2.92 2.33 25.24
C GLY A 301 -3.72 1.17 24.63
N ILE A 302 -3.32 0.66 23.47
CA ILE A 302 -4.02 -0.41 22.75
C ILE A 302 -3.32 -1.75 23.01
N ALA A 303 -3.93 -2.59 23.84
CA ALA A 303 -3.33 -3.85 24.29
C ALA A 303 -3.20 -4.91 23.18
N ASN A 304 -4.14 -4.95 22.23
CA ASN A 304 -4.15 -5.89 21.11
C ASN A 304 -3.33 -5.37 19.90
N SER A 305 -2.27 -4.63 20.13
CA SER A 305 -1.37 -4.13 19.09
C SER A 305 -0.13 -5.00 18.92
N ARG A 306 0.40 -5.00 17.69
CA ARG A 306 1.68 -5.57 17.28
C ARG A 306 2.43 -4.54 16.46
N THR A 307 3.75 -4.67 16.37
CA THR A 307 4.59 -3.77 15.58
C THR A 307 5.33 -4.55 14.50
N LEU A 308 5.34 -4.01 13.29
CA LEU A 308 6.11 -4.50 12.15
C LEU A 308 7.21 -3.49 11.83
N ASP A 309 8.45 -3.84 12.11
CA ASP A 309 9.59 -3.02 11.77
C ASP A 309 10.02 -3.27 10.32
N LEU A 310 9.84 -2.27 9.47
CA LEU A 310 10.22 -2.26 8.07
C LEU A 310 11.49 -1.44 7.80
N SER A 311 12.10 -0.80 8.80
CA SER A 311 13.20 0.15 8.64
C SER A 311 14.34 -0.37 7.74
N ALA A 312 14.63 -1.67 7.80
CA ALA A 312 15.66 -2.35 7.00
C ALA A 312 15.10 -3.16 5.81
N ALA A 313 13.79 -3.12 5.55
CA ALA A 313 13.14 -4.02 4.59
C ALA A 313 13.62 -3.81 3.14
N PHE A 314 14.09 -2.62 2.79
CA PHE A 314 14.56 -2.29 1.43
C PHE A 314 16.08 -2.19 1.31
N ASN A 315 16.85 -2.52 2.35
CA ASN A 315 18.29 -2.44 2.32
C ASN A 315 18.87 -3.30 1.18
N GLY A 316 19.73 -2.67 0.36
CA GLY A 316 20.26 -3.28 -0.86
C GLY A 316 19.38 -3.11 -2.11
N ARG A 317 18.19 -2.47 -1.97
CA ARG A 317 17.23 -2.26 -3.08
C ARG A 317 16.65 -0.84 -3.12
N ARG A 318 17.18 0.08 -2.32
CA ARG A 318 16.70 1.46 -2.20
C ARG A 318 16.96 2.25 -3.48
N LEU A 319 16.29 3.38 -3.61
CA LEU A 319 16.53 4.30 -4.74
C LEU A 319 17.99 4.73 -4.80
N CYS A 320 18.61 4.62 -5.98
CA CYS A 320 20.02 4.92 -6.24
C CYS A 320 21.03 4.13 -5.40
N GLU A 321 20.67 3.04 -4.77
CA GLU A 321 21.63 2.21 -4.05
C GLU A 321 22.61 1.52 -5.01
N SER A 322 23.86 1.43 -4.65
CA SER A 322 24.94 0.93 -5.53
C SER A 322 24.78 -0.54 -5.94
N THR A 323 24.01 -1.31 -5.19
CA THR A 323 23.70 -2.73 -5.47
C THR A 323 22.70 -2.94 -6.58
N VAL A 324 21.86 -1.94 -6.88
CA VAL A 324 20.77 -1.98 -7.87
C VAL A 324 20.93 -0.88 -8.92
N GLY A 325 20.00 -0.76 -9.86
CA GLY A 325 20.05 0.30 -10.88
C GLY A 325 18.80 0.35 -11.75
N LEU A 326 18.85 1.23 -12.73
CA LEU A 326 17.85 1.31 -13.78
C LEU A 326 17.90 0.04 -14.66
N TYR A 327 16.81 -0.28 -15.33
CA TYR A 327 16.74 -1.42 -16.24
C TYR A 327 17.88 -1.42 -17.25
N GLU A 328 18.08 -0.30 -17.94
CA GLU A 328 19.13 -0.11 -18.94
C GLU A 328 20.55 -0.23 -18.38
N GLU A 329 20.78 0.21 -17.13
CA GLU A 329 22.07 0.06 -16.45
C GLU A 329 22.38 -1.40 -16.09
N LYS A 330 21.35 -2.22 -15.94
CA LYS A 330 21.46 -3.65 -15.59
C LYS A 330 21.30 -4.58 -16.79
N GLY A 331 21.16 -4.02 -18.01
CA GLY A 331 20.97 -4.80 -19.24
C GLY A 331 19.63 -5.54 -19.27
N LEU A 332 18.59 -4.99 -18.63
CA LEU A 332 17.26 -5.55 -18.57
C LEU A 332 16.29 -4.72 -19.43
N THR A 333 15.28 -5.38 -19.99
CA THR A 333 14.25 -4.77 -20.85
C THR A 333 12.81 -5.12 -20.43
N SER A 334 12.65 -5.88 -19.34
CA SER A 334 11.34 -6.23 -18.80
C SER A 334 11.42 -6.59 -17.33
N TRP A 335 10.40 -6.18 -16.57
CA TRP A 335 10.24 -6.55 -15.16
C TRP A 335 10.04 -8.06 -14.96
N THR A 336 9.63 -8.80 -16.01
CA THR A 336 9.46 -10.25 -15.95
C THR A 336 10.77 -11.02 -16.17
N GLN A 337 11.85 -10.34 -16.57
CA GLN A 337 13.15 -11.00 -16.74
C GLN A 337 13.71 -11.53 -15.42
N ALA A 338 14.38 -12.67 -15.50
CA ALA A 338 15.05 -13.29 -14.37
C ALA A 338 16.03 -12.31 -13.72
N GLY A 339 15.90 -12.13 -12.41
CA GLY A 339 16.74 -11.21 -11.62
C GLY A 339 16.32 -9.75 -11.67
N ALA A 340 15.25 -9.36 -12.37
CA ALA A 340 14.77 -7.98 -12.37
C ALA A 340 14.50 -7.48 -10.94
N VAL A 341 13.84 -8.27 -10.11
CA VAL A 341 13.55 -7.96 -8.70
C VAL A 341 14.83 -7.72 -7.87
N ASP A 342 15.93 -8.39 -8.22
CA ASP A 342 17.20 -8.29 -7.47
C ASP A 342 18.12 -7.20 -7.96
N LYS A 343 17.97 -6.78 -9.22
CA LYS A 343 18.86 -5.86 -9.88
C LYS A 343 18.31 -4.45 -10.02
N THR A 344 16.99 -4.28 -9.84
CA THR A 344 16.33 -2.98 -9.96
C THR A 344 15.93 -2.41 -8.60
N GLU A 345 15.68 -1.11 -8.56
CA GLU A 345 15.29 -0.37 -7.38
C GLU A 345 13.87 -0.75 -6.94
N TRP A 346 13.63 -0.75 -5.63
CA TRP A 346 12.30 -0.98 -5.03
C TRP A 346 11.58 0.32 -4.67
N VAL A 347 12.20 1.45 -4.90
CA VAL A 347 11.64 2.78 -4.67
C VAL A 347 11.70 3.57 -5.97
N ASN A 348 10.62 4.25 -6.31
CA ASN A 348 10.51 5.02 -7.54
C ASN A 348 11.41 6.26 -7.52
N GLN A 349 11.95 6.58 -8.70
CA GLN A 349 12.69 7.82 -8.95
C GLN A 349 11.86 9.05 -8.61
N ILE A 350 12.52 10.07 -8.02
CA ILE A 350 11.90 11.39 -7.84
C ILE A 350 11.80 12.06 -9.20
N ARG A 351 10.60 12.39 -9.61
CA ARG A 351 10.29 13.11 -10.84
C ARG A 351 10.06 14.59 -10.55
N THR A 352 10.80 15.45 -11.20
CA THR A 352 10.56 16.88 -11.21
C THR A 352 9.73 17.27 -12.44
N VAL A 353 9.15 18.47 -12.46
CA VAL A 353 8.34 18.94 -13.61
C VAL A 353 9.11 18.85 -14.92
N SER A 354 10.43 19.08 -14.90
CA SER A 354 11.30 18.99 -16.08
C SER A 354 11.59 17.55 -16.53
N THR A 355 11.34 16.55 -15.67
CA THR A 355 11.58 15.13 -15.96
C THR A 355 10.27 14.34 -16.09
N VAL A 356 9.12 14.99 -15.89
CA VAL A 356 7.81 14.35 -16.03
C VAL A 356 7.48 14.22 -17.52
N SER A 357 7.65 13.02 -18.04
CA SER A 357 7.15 12.63 -19.36
C SER A 357 6.48 11.26 -19.24
N GLY A 358 5.40 11.06 -20.01
CA GLY A 358 4.68 9.80 -20.04
C GLY A 358 3.75 9.57 -18.83
N PRO A 359 3.45 8.31 -18.50
CA PRO A 359 2.38 7.94 -17.56
C PRO A 359 2.74 8.03 -16.07
N TYR A 360 3.91 8.55 -15.71
CA TYR A 360 4.32 8.72 -14.32
C TYR A 360 3.61 9.91 -13.66
N PHE A 361 3.21 9.72 -12.40
CA PHE A 361 2.76 10.82 -11.55
C PHE A 361 3.91 11.32 -10.67
N VAL A 362 4.02 12.64 -10.48
CA VAL A 362 4.99 13.23 -9.53
C VAL A 362 4.77 12.70 -8.12
N GLN A 363 3.52 12.44 -7.77
CA GLN A 363 3.09 11.86 -6.50
C GLN A 363 3.73 10.49 -6.21
N GLU A 364 4.06 9.70 -7.24
CA GLU A 364 4.72 8.39 -7.12
C GLU A 364 6.21 8.49 -6.73
N SER A 365 6.78 9.70 -6.71
CA SER A 365 8.19 9.93 -6.39
C SER A 365 8.55 9.48 -4.98
N LEU A 366 9.66 8.76 -4.84
CA LEU A 366 10.20 8.26 -3.57
C LEU A 366 9.25 7.32 -2.81
N HIS A 367 8.32 6.67 -3.53
CA HIS A 367 7.41 5.69 -2.94
C HIS A 367 7.81 4.25 -3.25
N PRO A 368 7.43 3.30 -2.37
CA PRO A 368 7.62 1.88 -2.59
C PRO A 368 6.93 1.43 -3.89
N ASN A 369 7.71 0.91 -4.83
CA ASN A 369 7.18 0.44 -6.11
C ASN A 369 6.58 -0.97 -6.01
N TYR A 370 6.22 -1.59 -7.14
CA TYR A 370 5.62 -2.92 -7.20
C TYR A 370 6.41 -3.96 -6.37
N TRP A 371 7.75 -4.00 -6.53
CA TRP A 371 8.57 -4.95 -5.80
C TRP A 371 8.52 -4.72 -4.28
N ALA A 372 8.62 -3.47 -3.87
CA ALA A 372 8.54 -3.08 -2.47
C ALA A 372 7.16 -3.37 -1.86
N GLN A 373 6.08 -3.09 -2.61
CA GLN A 373 4.71 -3.41 -2.17
C GLN A 373 4.52 -4.92 -1.99
N MET A 374 5.05 -5.74 -2.92
CA MET A 374 5.01 -7.19 -2.80
C MET A 374 5.90 -7.72 -1.67
N ALA A 375 7.02 -7.06 -1.38
CA ALA A 375 7.89 -7.38 -0.25
C ALA A 375 7.20 -7.08 1.08
N THR A 376 6.59 -5.89 1.24
CA THR A 376 5.84 -5.54 2.45
C THR A 376 4.61 -6.43 2.63
N ARG A 377 3.92 -6.80 1.55
CA ARG A 377 2.85 -7.81 1.59
C ARG A 377 3.33 -9.14 2.20
N SER A 378 4.50 -9.62 1.76
CA SER A 378 5.11 -10.83 2.33
C SER A 378 5.40 -10.68 3.83
N CYS A 379 5.88 -9.49 4.26
CA CYS A 379 6.11 -9.19 5.69
C CYS A 379 4.80 -9.18 6.48
N VAL A 380 3.75 -8.51 5.97
CA VAL A 380 2.42 -8.46 6.61
C VAL A 380 1.80 -9.85 6.72
N ARG A 381 1.94 -10.70 5.68
CA ARG A 381 1.47 -12.10 5.73
C ARG A 381 2.18 -12.88 6.82
N GLN A 382 3.51 -12.73 6.97
CA GLN A 382 4.27 -13.39 8.02
C GLN A 382 3.94 -12.85 9.42
N ALA A 383 3.61 -11.54 9.52
CA ALA A 383 3.12 -10.94 10.75
C ALA A 383 1.69 -11.41 11.09
N TYR A 384 0.82 -11.61 10.11
CA TYR A 384 -0.52 -12.19 10.28
C TYR A 384 -0.46 -13.63 10.83
N ASN A 385 0.56 -14.41 10.43
CA ASN A 385 0.91 -15.70 10.99
C ASN A 385 -0.28 -16.66 11.13
N GLY A 386 -1.06 -16.81 10.04
CA GLY A 386 -2.19 -17.73 10.02
C GLY A 386 -3.32 -17.39 11.00
N GLY A 387 -3.50 -16.12 11.36
CA GLY A 387 -4.53 -15.66 12.30
C GLY A 387 -4.06 -15.51 13.74
N THR A 388 -2.74 -15.69 13.99
CA THR A 388 -2.11 -15.44 15.29
C THR A 388 -1.05 -14.35 15.13
N PRO A 389 -1.45 -13.06 15.01
CA PRO A 389 -0.54 -11.98 14.64
C PRO A 389 0.62 -11.78 15.62
N ARG A 390 1.81 -11.53 15.07
CA ARG A 390 3.06 -11.33 15.83
C ARG A 390 3.80 -10.07 15.40
N SER A 391 4.57 -9.50 16.31
CA SER A 391 5.55 -8.45 16.00
C SER A 391 6.81 -9.05 15.38
N GLY A 392 7.60 -8.20 14.74
CA GLY A 392 8.93 -8.57 14.26
C GLY A 392 9.53 -7.50 13.34
N ALA A 393 10.81 -7.69 13.00
CA ALA A 393 11.53 -6.92 12.00
C ALA A 393 11.60 -7.70 10.68
N CYS A 394 11.25 -7.06 9.58
CA CYS A 394 11.26 -7.70 8.27
C CYS A 394 12.47 -7.26 7.44
N SER A 395 13.10 -8.24 6.79
CA SER A 395 14.26 -8.00 5.93
C SER A 395 14.31 -8.96 4.75
N ILE A 396 15.10 -8.64 3.74
CA ILE A 396 15.37 -9.53 2.60
C ILE A 396 16.07 -10.79 3.11
N SER A 397 15.58 -11.97 2.73
CA SER A 397 16.14 -13.26 3.14
C SER A 397 16.85 -14.01 2.01
N GLY A 398 16.78 -13.52 0.78
CA GLY A 398 17.39 -14.17 -0.39
C GLY A 398 17.10 -13.44 -1.68
N THR A 399 17.50 -14.03 -2.80
CA THR A 399 17.29 -13.51 -4.15
C THR A 399 16.11 -14.17 -4.83
N GLY A 400 15.56 -13.49 -5.86
CA GLY A 400 14.43 -13.96 -6.66
C GLY A 400 13.10 -13.89 -5.92
N LEU A 401 12.11 -14.54 -6.51
CA LEU A 401 10.74 -14.54 -6.02
C LEU A 401 10.39 -15.88 -5.34
N LEU A 402 9.52 -15.82 -4.35
CA LEU A 402 8.84 -16.96 -3.77
C LEU A 402 7.33 -16.71 -3.88
N ASN A 403 6.61 -17.57 -4.61
CA ASN A 403 5.18 -17.37 -4.89
C ASN A 403 4.84 -16.00 -5.50
N GLY A 404 5.72 -15.48 -6.38
CA GLY A 404 5.54 -14.20 -7.05
C GLY A 404 5.96 -12.97 -6.24
N GLU A 405 6.45 -13.13 -5.03
CA GLU A 405 6.89 -12.04 -4.14
C GLU A 405 8.38 -12.13 -3.82
N PRO A 406 9.04 -11.00 -3.55
CA PRO A 406 10.42 -10.99 -3.06
C PRO A 406 10.58 -11.84 -1.80
N ARG A 407 11.73 -12.50 -1.66
CA ARG A 407 12.01 -13.35 -0.49
C ARG A 407 12.29 -12.50 0.74
N MET A 408 11.30 -12.45 1.64
CA MET A 408 11.39 -11.73 2.91
C MET A 408 11.35 -12.69 4.10
N THR A 409 11.90 -12.25 5.23
CA THR A 409 11.80 -12.94 6.53
C THR A 409 11.43 -11.97 7.62
N LEU A 410 10.49 -12.37 8.47
CA LEU A 410 10.11 -11.68 9.70
C LEU A 410 10.77 -12.40 10.89
N ARG A 411 11.61 -11.67 11.63
CA ARG A 411 12.35 -12.18 12.83
C ARG A 411 11.90 -11.47 14.10
#